data_8ea42c44023ed42c1c1a3359cbbb6ef8
#
_entry.id   8ea42c44023ed42c1c1a3359cbbb6ef8
#
_cell.length_a   1.000
_cell.length_b   1.000
_cell.length_c   1.000
_cell.angle_alpha   90.00
_cell.angle_beta   90.00
_cell.angle_gamma   90.00
#
_symmetry.space_group_name_H-M   'P 1'
#
loop_
_entity.id
_entity.type
_entity.pdbx_description
1 polymer ?
#
loop_
_entity_poly.entity_id
_entity_poly.type
_entity_poly.pdbx_seq_one_letter_code
_entity_poly.pdbx_strand_id
1 'polypeptide(L)'
;MVYTYPPVGFFFDVSFQGENLIQNVVETRFQSVTGLSVDMQTETLKEGGENRFEHILPVRTKYSPLMLKRGVVKNSQMVKWCMDAMLNFDIRPMNLLVNLLHIPPSGGNKPPQNPAPLITWKVINAWPKKWSVSEFNAEQNSIAIESLELNYSYFETLT
;
A
#
# COMPACT_ATOMS: atom_id res chain seq x y z
N MET A 1 7.00 24.23 -3.36
CA MET A 1 8.42 23.93 -3.56
C MET A 1 8.55 22.71 -4.43
N VAL A 2 9.21 22.85 -5.57
CA VAL A 2 9.50 21.71 -6.43
C VAL A 2 10.78 21.06 -5.91
N TYR A 3 10.67 19.86 -5.34
CA TYR A 3 11.85 19.11 -4.94
C TYR A 3 12.50 18.49 -6.17
N THR A 4 13.70 18.91 -6.49
CA THR A 4 14.50 18.43 -7.64
C THR A 4 15.16 17.08 -7.35
N TYR A 5 15.22 16.66 -6.09
CA TYR A 5 15.82 15.40 -5.65
C TYR A 5 14.78 14.54 -4.93
N PRO A 6 14.81 13.21 -5.11
CA PRO A 6 13.96 12.33 -4.34
C PRO A 6 14.27 12.50 -2.83
N PRO A 7 13.25 12.59 -1.98
CA PRO A 7 13.46 12.77 -0.55
C PRO A 7 14.19 11.56 0.04
N VAL A 8 15.18 11.84 0.88
CA VAL A 8 15.91 10.81 1.63
C VAL A 8 15.20 10.62 2.96
N GLY A 9 14.90 9.37 3.33
CA GLY A 9 14.24 9.07 4.62
C GLY A 9 12.73 9.33 4.62
N PHE A 10 12.01 8.63 3.77
CA PHE A 10 10.55 8.61 3.78
C PHE A 10 10.02 7.33 4.43
N PHE A 11 8.81 7.41 4.94
CA PHE A 11 8.07 6.27 5.49
C PHE A 11 6.61 6.36 5.09
N PHE A 12 5.90 5.25 5.23
CA PHE A 12 4.52 5.16 4.82
C PHE A 12 3.59 5.18 6.03
N ASP A 13 2.52 5.94 5.88
CA ASP A 13 1.39 5.94 6.78
C ASP A 13 0.16 5.45 6.03
N VAL A 14 -0.56 4.49 6.61
CA VAL A 14 -1.76 3.92 6.00
C VAL A 14 -2.93 4.14 6.94
N SER A 15 -3.87 4.97 6.53
CA SER A 15 -5.10 5.26 7.27
C SER A 15 -6.25 4.41 6.75
N PHE A 16 -6.95 3.71 7.63
CA PHE A 16 -8.12 2.92 7.30
C PHE A 16 -9.37 3.77 7.48
N GLN A 17 -10.22 3.83 6.46
CA GLN A 17 -11.48 4.57 6.48
C GLN A 17 -12.66 3.61 6.61
N GLY A 18 -13.31 3.61 7.76
CA GLY A 18 -14.47 2.78 8.05
C GLY A 18 -15.11 3.15 9.39
N GLU A 19 -16.21 2.54 9.74
CA GLU A 19 -16.95 2.82 10.98
C GLU A 19 -16.17 2.47 12.27
N ASN A 20 -15.20 1.57 12.18
CA ASN A 20 -14.27 1.20 13.25
C ASN A 20 -12.85 1.59 12.84
N LEU A 21 -12.57 2.88 12.87
CA LEU A 21 -11.28 3.43 12.46
C LEU A 21 -10.15 2.84 13.32
N ILE A 22 -9.18 2.23 12.65
CA ILE A 22 -7.87 1.92 13.23
C ILE A 22 -7.14 3.26 13.39
N GLN A 23 -7.33 3.91 14.53
CA GLN A 23 -6.81 5.27 14.76
C GLN A 23 -5.47 5.31 15.47
N ASN A 24 -4.92 4.15 15.83
CA ASN A 24 -3.65 4.13 16.54
C ASN A 24 -2.50 4.44 15.57
N VAL A 25 -1.77 5.50 15.84
CA VAL A 25 -0.60 5.94 15.03
C VAL A 25 0.43 4.81 14.85
N VAL A 26 0.58 3.93 15.83
CA VAL A 26 1.51 2.78 15.74
C VAL A 26 1.00 1.75 14.72
N GLU A 27 -0.31 1.62 14.60
CA GLU A 27 -0.90 0.67 13.64
C GLU A 27 -0.90 1.16 12.20
N THR A 28 -0.75 2.45 11.99
CA THR A 28 -0.80 3.06 10.65
C THR A 28 0.56 3.14 9.96
N ARG A 29 1.66 2.99 10.69
CA ARG A 29 3.01 3.09 10.12
C ARG A 29 3.50 1.77 9.55
N PHE A 30 3.95 1.82 8.30
CA PHE A 30 4.50 0.69 7.58
C PHE A 30 5.91 0.99 7.08
N GLN A 31 6.75 -0.03 7.06
CA GLN A 31 8.11 0.05 6.53
C GLN A 31 8.13 0.00 5.01
N SER A 32 7.24 -0.78 4.44
CA SER A 32 7.18 -1.02 3.00
C SER A 32 5.74 -1.11 2.51
N VAL A 33 5.48 -0.44 1.41
CA VAL A 33 4.24 -0.52 0.65
C VAL A 33 4.61 -0.86 -0.80
N THR A 34 4.09 -1.95 -1.32
CA THR A 34 4.32 -2.39 -2.70
C THR A 34 3.00 -2.78 -3.35
N GLY A 35 2.98 -2.85 -4.68
CA GLY A 35 1.79 -3.24 -5.43
C GLY A 35 0.88 -2.07 -5.84
N LEU A 36 1.30 -0.82 -5.66
CA LEU A 36 0.62 0.33 -6.24
C LEU A 36 0.96 0.43 -7.73
N SER A 37 0.47 -0.52 -8.51
CA SER A 37 0.69 -0.60 -9.94
C SER A 37 -0.60 -0.92 -10.68
N VAL A 38 -0.70 -0.41 -11.87
CA VAL A 38 -1.81 -0.66 -12.78
C VAL A 38 -1.27 -0.97 -14.18
N ASP A 39 -1.75 -2.06 -14.75
CA ASP A 39 -1.38 -2.52 -16.08
C ASP A 39 -2.55 -2.41 -17.04
N MET A 40 -2.27 -1.99 -18.26
CA MET A 40 -3.23 -2.02 -19.34
C MET A 40 -3.17 -3.39 -20.03
N GLN A 41 -4.21 -4.18 -19.90
CA GLN A 41 -4.34 -5.43 -20.65
C GLN A 41 -4.61 -5.12 -22.12
N THR A 42 -3.98 -5.89 -23.00
CA THR A 42 -4.06 -5.69 -24.46
C THR A 42 -4.56 -6.94 -25.15
N GLU A 43 -5.19 -6.76 -26.30
CA GLU A 43 -5.60 -7.81 -27.21
C GLU A 43 -4.98 -7.54 -28.58
N THR A 44 -4.50 -8.60 -29.22
CA THR A 44 -3.88 -8.52 -30.53
C THR A 44 -4.91 -8.82 -31.61
N LEU A 45 -5.08 -7.90 -32.56
CA LEU A 45 -5.93 -8.08 -33.73
C LEU A 45 -5.05 -8.23 -34.97
N LYS A 46 -5.19 -9.36 -35.67
CA LYS A 46 -4.54 -9.61 -36.95
C LYS A 46 -5.45 -9.20 -38.09
N GLU A 47 -4.98 -8.30 -38.93
CA GLU A 47 -5.64 -8.00 -40.20
C GLU A 47 -5.16 -8.93 -41.28
N GLY A 48 -6.08 -9.54 -42.03
CA GLY A 48 -5.76 -10.32 -43.24
C GLY A 48 -5.13 -9.45 -44.32
N GLY A 49 -3.92 -9.80 -44.75
CA GLY A 49 -3.19 -9.05 -45.78
C GLY A 49 -2.16 -8.04 -45.27
N GLU A 50 -2.09 -7.77 -43.98
CA GLU A 50 -1.04 -6.94 -43.37
C GLU A 50 0.03 -7.81 -42.70
N ASN A 51 1.21 -7.86 -43.28
CA ASN A 51 2.32 -8.69 -42.79
C ASN A 51 3.39 -7.90 -42.02
N ARG A 52 3.26 -6.58 -41.92
CA ARG A 52 4.27 -5.69 -41.31
C ARG A 52 4.09 -5.56 -39.82
N PHE A 53 2.85 -5.56 -39.32
CA PHE A 53 2.54 -5.39 -37.92
C PHE A 53 1.17 -5.98 -37.56
N GLU A 54 0.96 -6.19 -36.24
CA GLU A 54 -0.32 -6.56 -35.66
C GLU A 54 -0.86 -5.37 -34.86
N HIS A 55 -2.19 -5.17 -34.91
CA HIS A 55 -2.82 -4.16 -34.06
C HIS A 55 -2.91 -4.65 -32.63
N ILE A 56 -2.40 -3.84 -31.69
CA ILE A 56 -2.50 -4.09 -30.26
C ILE A 56 -3.51 -3.11 -29.70
N LEU A 57 -4.63 -3.64 -29.16
CA LEU A 57 -5.73 -2.85 -28.64
C LEU A 57 -5.79 -2.91 -27.12
N PRO A 58 -6.01 -1.78 -26.42
CA PRO A 58 -6.25 -1.78 -25.00
C PRO A 58 -7.62 -2.38 -24.68
N VAL A 59 -7.69 -3.25 -23.66
CA VAL A 59 -8.93 -3.90 -23.25
C VAL A 59 -9.41 -3.38 -21.92
N ARG A 60 -8.64 -3.60 -20.86
CA ARG A 60 -8.99 -3.19 -19.50
C ARG A 60 -7.74 -2.95 -18.65
N THR A 61 -7.92 -2.25 -17.54
CA THR A 61 -6.88 -2.11 -16.53
C THR A 61 -6.91 -3.27 -15.54
N LYS A 62 -5.74 -3.64 -15.03
CA LYS A 62 -5.56 -4.63 -13.97
C LYS A 62 -4.67 -4.05 -12.89
N TYR A 63 -5.14 -4.11 -11.66
CA TYR A 63 -4.42 -3.65 -10.48
C TYR A 63 -3.73 -4.81 -9.78
N SER A 64 -2.49 -4.61 -9.37
CA SER A 64 -1.75 -5.58 -8.56
C SER A 64 -2.20 -5.55 -7.11
N PRO A 65 -2.18 -6.68 -6.38
CA PRO A 65 -2.46 -6.67 -4.95
C PRO A 65 -1.53 -5.73 -4.19
N LEU A 66 -2.07 -5.05 -3.18
CA LEU A 66 -1.32 -4.18 -2.29
C LEU A 66 -0.64 -5.01 -1.20
N MET A 67 0.66 -4.85 -1.02
CA MET A 67 1.40 -5.51 0.04
C MET A 67 1.96 -4.48 1.03
N LEU A 68 1.60 -4.65 2.29
CA LEU A 68 2.04 -3.82 3.41
C LEU A 68 2.92 -4.64 4.34
N LYS A 69 4.07 -4.10 4.73
CA LYS A 69 4.99 -4.75 5.67
C LYS A 69 5.34 -3.81 6.82
N ARG A 70 5.33 -4.35 8.03
CA ARG A 70 5.75 -3.65 9.25
C ARG A 70 6.30 -4.61 10.29
N GLY A 71 6.91 -4.07 11.35
CA GLY A 71 7.18 -4.85 12.55
C GLY A 71 5.89 -5.32 13.22
N VAL A 72 5.93 -6.50 13.85
CA VAL A 72 4.76 -7.07 14.54
C VAL A 72 4.27 -6.15 15.66
N VAL A 73 2.98 -5.86 15.67
CA VAL A 73 2.31 -5.04 16.67
C VAL A 73 1.38 -5.91 17.51
N LYS A 74 1.52 -5.81 18.84
CA LYS A 74 0.66 -6.54 19.78
C LYS A 74 -0.74 -5.92 19.80
N ASN A 75 -1.77 -6.76 19.83
CA ASN A 75 -3.18 -6.37 19.90
C ASN A 75 -3.63 -5.44 18.75
N SER A 76 -3.13 -5.68 17.56
CA SER A 76 -3.47 -4.89 16.39
C SER A 76 -4.91 -5.10 15.95
N GLN A 77 -5.65 -4.01 15.79
CA GLN A 77 -7.01 -4.04 15.23
C GLN A 77 -7.00 -4.42 13.75
N MET A 78 -5.95 -4.05 13.03
CA MET A 78 -5.76 -4.45 11.64
C MET A 78 -5.62 -5.98 11.50
N VAL A 79 -4.83 -6.61 12.37
CA VAL A 79 -4.70 -8.08 12.40
C VAL A 79 -6.05 -8.72 12.75
N LYS A 80 -6.81 -8.15 13.70
CA LYS A 80 -8.15 -8.62 14.02
C LYS A 80 -9.08 -8.55 12.82
N TRP A 81 -9.09 -7.45 12.10
CA TRP A 81 -9.85 -7.31 10.85
C TRP A 81 -9.48 -8.39 9.81
N CYS A 82 -8.18 -8.67 9.65
CA CYS A 82 -7.69 -9.73 8.77
C CYS A 82 -8.16 -11.11 9.22
N MET A 83 -8.06 -11.41 10.51
CA MET A 83 -8.44 -12.71 11.06
C MET A 83 -9.96 -12.91 11.01
N ASP A 84 -10.75 -11.90 11.27
CA ASP A 84 -12.22 -11.96 11.13
C ASP A 84 -12.62 -12.28 9.67
N ALA A 85 -11.94 -11.68 8.70
CA ALA A 85 -12.18 -11.97 7.30
C ALA A 85 -11.79 -13.40 6.90
N MET A 86 -10.66 -13.90 7.39
CA MET A 86 -10.10 -15.20 6.97
C MET A 86 -10.69 -16.38 7.74
N LEU A 87 -10.92 -16.24 9.04
CA LEU A 87 -11.40 -17.33 9.90
C LEU A 87 -12.92 -17.38 10.02
N ASN A 88 -13.57 -16.23 10.09
CA ASN A 88 -15.03 -16.12 10.26
C ASN A 88 -15.75 -15.79 8.95
N PHE A 89 -15.01 -15.58 7.87
CA PHE A 89 -15.53 -15.12 6.58
C PHE A 89 -16.33 -13.80 6.65
N ASP A 90 -16.03 -12.99 7.66
CA ASP A 90 -16.60 -11.67 7.86
C ASP A 90 -15.76 -10.62 7.09
N ILE A 91 -16.01 -10.51 5.80
CA ILE A 91 -15.27 -9.66 4.89
C ILE A 91 -15.89 -8.27 4.91
N ARG A 92 -15.15 -7.30 5.45
CA ARG A 92 -15.53 -5.88 5.49
C ARG A 92 -14.56 -5.05 4.68
N PRO A 93 -14.88 -4.77 3.41
CA PRO A 93 -14.02 -3.91 2.60
C PRO A 93 -13.92 -2.51 3.20
N MET A 94 -12.72 -1.96 3.20
CA MET A 94 -12.46 -0.60 3.68
C MET A 94 -11.68 0.19 2.63
N ASN A 95 -11.89 1.50 2.61
CA ASN A 95 -11.02 2.39 1.86
C ASN A 95 -9.77 2.70 2.67
N LEU A 96 -8.65 2.83 1.98
CA LEU A 96 -7.37 3.17 2.59
C LEU A 96 -6.82 4.46 1.98
N LEU A 97 -6.15 5.25 2.81
CA LEU A 97 -5.27 6.31 2.36
C LEU A 97 -3.83 5.88 2.63
N VAL A 98 -3.05 5.72 1.59
CA VAL A 98 -1.62 5.41 1.67
C VAL A 98 -0.86 6.71 1.44
N ASN A 99 -0.19 7.20 2.48
CA ASN A 99 0.57 8.43 2.44
C ASN A 99 2.07 8.11 2.41
N LEU A 100 2.76 8.64 1.43
CA LEU A 100 4.21 8.74 1.45
C LEU A 100 4.57 10.01 2.21
N LEU A 101 5.17 9.86 3.40
CA LEU A 101 5.53 10.96 4.27
C LEU A 101 7.00 11.35 4.08
N HIS A 102 7.24 12.64 4.17
CA HIS A 102 8.54 13.26 4.10
C HIS A 102 8.76 14.14 5.34
N ILE A 103 9.95 14.07 5.90
CA ILE A 103 10.38 15.00 6.95
C ILE A 103 11.13 16.14 6.26
N PRO A 104 10.56 17.36 6.22
CA PRO A 104 11.26 18.49 5.65
C PRO A 104 12.57 18.76 6.40
N PRO A 105 13.67 19.12 5.72
CA PRO A 105 14.91 19.46 6.39
C PRO A 105 14.69 20.65 7.34
N SER A 106 15.10 20.50 8.59
CA SER A 106 15.09 21.61 9.54
C SER A 106 16.16 22.62 9.13
N GLY A 107 15.73 23.78 8.69
CA GLY A 107 16.64 24.90 8.41
C GLY A 107 17.03 25.64 9.69
N GLY A 108 18.29 25.54 10.09
CA GLY A 108 18.82 26.27 11.24
C GLY A 108 18.23 25.88 12.60
N ASN A 109 18.05 26.83 13.51
CA ASN A 109 17.53 26.63 14.88
C ASN A 109 16.01 26.35 14.96
N LYS A 110 15.38 25.81 13.93
CA LYS A 110 13.97 25.47 13.99
C LYS A 110 13.79 24.03 14.52
N PRO A 111 12.74 23.79 15.36
CA PRO A 111 12.43 22.45 15.81
C PRO A 111 12.12 21.54 14.62
N PRO A 112 12.33 20.22 14.76
CA PRO A 112 11.99 19.26 13.70
C PRO A 112 10.52 19.41 13.31
N GLN A 113 10.28 19.54 12.01
CA GLN A 113 8.93 19.67 11.49
C GLN A 113 8.23 18.30 11.51
N ASN A 114 6.93 18.32 11.72
CA ASN A 114 6.13 17.11 11.62
C ASN A 114 6.18 16.55 10.18
N PRO A 115 6.16 15.21 10.03
CA PRO A 115 6.08 14.58 8.73
C PRO A 115 4.87 15.09 7.95
N ALA A 116 5.08 15.43 6.68
CA ALA A 116 4.04 15.89 5.79
C ALA A 116 3.84 14.90 4.63
N PRO A 117 2.60 14.69 4.17
CA PRO A 117 2.36 13.82 3.01
C PRO A 117 2.94 14.46 1.75
N LEU A 118 3.75 13.69 1.02
CA LEU A 118 4.29 14.06 -0.28
C LEU A 118 3.35 13.62 -1.40
N ILE A 119 2.89 12.39 -1.32
CA ILE A 119 1.92 11.78 -2.24
C ILE A 119 0.94 10.95 -1.41
N THR A 120 -0.33 11.00 -1.78
CA THR A 120 -1.38 10.18 -1.18
C THR A 120 -2.07 9.36 -2.26
N TRP A 121 -2.22 8.07 -2.01
CA TRP A 121 -3.05 7.17 -2.82
C TRP A 121 -4.27 6.76 -2.04
N LYS A 122 -5.43 6.89 -2.67
CA LYS A 122 -6.69 6.39 -2.12
C LYS A 122 -7.00 5.04 -2.74
N VAL A 123 -7.03 4.01 -1.93
CA VAL A 123 -7.33 2.63 -2.33
C VAL A 123 -8.77 2.30 -1.98
N ILE A 124 -9.53 1.84 -2.95
CA ILE A 124 -10.99 1.66 -2.82
C ILE A 124 -11.34 0.19 -2.64
N ASN A 125 -12.20 -0.08 -1.66
CA ASN A 125 -12.72 -1.42 -1.34
C ASN A 125 -11.63 -2.47 -1.11
N ALA A 126 -10.66 -2.14 -0.26
CA ALA A 126 -9.61 -3.07 0.10
C ALA A 126 -10.12 -4.11 1.11
N TRP A 127 -9.73 -5.35 0.91
CA TRP A 127 -10.01 -6.48 1.79
C TRP A 127 -8.80 -7.42 1.88
N PRO A 128 -8.60 -8.05 3.05
CA PRO A 128 -7.42 -8.87 3.28
C PRO A 128 -7.48 -10.17 2.47
N LYS A 129 -6.39 -10.43 1.74
CA LYS A 129 -6.18 -11.66 0.97
C LYS A 129 -5.28 -12.64 1.69
N LYS A 130 -4.20 -12.14 2.30
CA LYS A 130 -3.19 -12.93 2.98
C LYS A 130 -2.56 -12.12 4.11
N TRP A 131 -2.33 -12.78 5.23
CA TRP A 131 -1.51 -12.28 6.31
C TRP A 131 -0.44 -13.31 6.66
N SER A 132 0.77 -12.86 6.93
CA SER A 132 1.88 -13.72 7.30
C SER A 132 2.86 -12.98 8.20
N VAL A 133 3.59 -13.75 9.00
CA VAL A 133 4.69 -13.25 9.84
C VAL A 133 5.97 -13.91 9.36
N SER A 134 7.06 -13.14 9.31
CA SER A 134 8.38 -13.67 8.96
C SER A 134 8.85 -14.72 9.99
N GLU A 135 9.81 -15.52 9.58
CA GLU A 135 10.46 -16.49 10.45
C GLU A 135 11.05 -15.80 11.69
N PHE A 136 10.85 -16.43 12.86
CA PHE A 136 11.46 -15.99 14.11
C PHE A 136 12.77 -16.76 14.29
N ASN A 137 13.89 -16.05 14.34
CA ASN A 137 15.17 -16.62 14.69
C ASN A 137 15.75 -15.92 15.91
N ALA A 138 15.77 -16.62 17.05
CA ALA A 138 16.27 -16.10 18.32
C ALA A 138 17.78 -15.84 18.33
N GLU A 139 18.54 -16.48 17.43
CA GLU A 139 19.99 -16.30 17.31
C GLU A 139 20.38 -15.06 16.50
N GLN A 140 19.51 -14.63 15.61
CA GLN A 140 19.65 -13.40 14.85
C GLN A 140 18.73 -12.35 15.46
N ASN A 141 19.24 -11.28 16.01
CA ASN A 141 18.48 -10.14 16.56
C ASN A 141 17.58 -9.46 15.50
N SER A 142 16.88 -10.25 14.69
CA SER A 142 16.00 -9.75 13.63
C SER A 142 14.61 -9.48 14.19
N ILE A 143 14.08 -8.32 13.85
CA ILE A 143 12.73 -7.95 14.18
C ILE A 143 11.75 -8.79 13.36
N ALA A 144 10.74 -9.39 14.00
CA ALA A 144 9.69 -10.08 13.29
C ALA A 144 8.89 -9.09 12.43
N ILE A 145 8.72 -9.43 11.17
CA ILE A 145 8.00 -8.61 10.18
C ILE A 145 6.68 -9.29 9.86
N GLU A 146 5.58 -8.56 10.01
CA GLU A 146 4.29 -8.99 9.48
C GLU A 146 4.05 -8.41 8.08
N SER A 147 3.45 -9.21 7.22
CA SER A 147 3.09 -8.85 5.86
C SER A 147 1.60 -9.04 5.66
N LEU A 148 0.96 -8.04 5.12
CA LEU A 148 -0.45 -8.04 4.78
C LEU A 148 -0.59 -7.82 3.28
N GLU A 149 -1.29 -8.72 2.61
CA GLU A 149 -1.65 -8.61 1.20
C GLU A 149 -3.14 -8.32 1.09
N LEU A 150 -3.47 -7.26 0.36
CA LEU A 150 -4.84 -6.79 0.15
C LEU A 150 -5.21 -6.84 -1.31
N ASN A 151 -6.44 -7.28 -1.58
CA ASN A 151 -7.10 -7.01 -2.85
C ASN A 151 -7.94 -5.74 -2.71
N TYR A 152 -8.14 -5.06 -3.81
CA TYR A 152 -8.92 -3.82 -3.87
C TYR A 152 -9.50 -3.63 -5.28
N SER A 153 -10.42 -2.71 -5.43
CA SER A 153 -11.05 -2.43 -6.72
C SER A 153 -10.15 -1.60 -7.64
N TYR A 154 -9.68 -0.47 -7.16
CA TYR A 154 -8.77 0.45 -7.86
C TYR A 154 -8.16 1.44 -6.87
N PHE A 155 -7.17 2.20 -7.32
CA PHE A 155 -6.64 3.33 -6.55
C PHE A 155 -6.64 4.62 -7.38
N GLU A 156 -6.64 5.73 -6.67
CA GLU A 156 -6.51 7.08 -7.21
C GLU A 156 -5.32 7.78 -6.56
N THR A 157 -4.57 8.55 -7.32
CA THR A 157 -3.52 9.40 -6.77
C THR A 157 -4.12 10.76 -6.42
N LEU A 158 -3.99 11.15 -5.16
CA LEU A 158 -4.41 12.45 -4.65
C LEU A 158 -3.15 13.33 -4.55
N THR A 159 -3.14 14.43 -5.23
CA THR A 159 -2.02 15.40 -5.22
C THR A 159 -2.38 16.62 -4.40
#